data_fbe2bafc7bfcbba29b0f9b5519ec0702
#
_entry.id   fbe2bafc7bfcbba29b0f9b5519ec0702
#
_cell.length_a   1.000
_cell.length_b   1.000
_cell.length_c   1.000
_cell.angle_alpha   90.00
_cell.angle_beta   90.00
_cell.angle_gamma   90.00
#
_symmetry.space_group_name_H-M   'P 1'
#
loop_
_entity.id
_entity.type
_entity.pdbx_description
1 polymer ?
#
loop_
_entity_poly.entity_id
_entity_poly.type
_entity_poly.pdbx_seq_one_letter_code
_entity_poly.pdbx_strand_id
1 'polypeptide(L)'
;AYITATSMFLVGAIFQGLAPNILWFIIARTVMGIGAGGMNTIPFIVFAELYDNLKKRAQVLGIASACFGTASIIGPLLGGWIVDALSWHWVFYVNVPIALIAITIISLFYKNVKKQAAGKPVDYLGATLLVVSLVMILVAVQLIGSASGLVVGCLFVVGLLLLGGMIKVDSKAVDPIVPSRLFKNRELVIDFTLFVIIWGSFIAFVTYIPMWAQGILGLSALLGGMTQIPGAVTNFIGSELVPVLQERWGKYWIVTCGAASIFIAYLGIMIGGQKTPFWLILFMGAFEGFGVGLVFNILQINVQTDAELRDVPIATSLGYLLRILSQTLMSAVYGVILNQELFQGVQTHHGITLRMLNKLSNAQTASSLPDKLLPTMRTILYNGYRDIIIAAVILIVIALILVVVLGWQNHCHQRELMALGNLKDTKS
;
A
#
# COMPACT_ATOMS: atom_id res chain seq x y z
N ALA A 1 7.92 -19.68 -11.82
CA ALA A 1 8.01 -18.44 -11.05
C ALA A 1 7.01 -18.44 -9.88
N TYR A 2 5.67 -18.54 -10.08
CA TYR A 2 4.69 -18.46 -9.01
C TYR A 2 4.87 -19.58 -7.96
N ILE A 3 5.02 -20.85 -8.39
CA ILE A 3 5.27 -21.98 -7.48
C ILE A 3 6.54 -21.77 -6.66
N THR A 4 7.61 -21.28 -7.29
CA THR A 4 8.86 -20.98 -6.57
C THR A 4 8.67 -19.91 -5.52
N ALA A 5 7.98 -18.83 -5.86
CA ALA A 5 7.67 -17.73 -4.94
C ALA A 5 6.81 -18.22 -3.76
N THR A 6 5.76 -19.01 -4.03
CA THR A 6 4.89 -19.58 -3.00
C THR A 6 5.64 -20.59 -2.12
N SER A 7 6.56 -21.35 -2.69
CA SER A 7 7.42 -22.27 -1.91
C SER A 7 8.38 -21.50 -1.00
N MET A 8 8.97 -20.40 -1.46
CA MET A 8 9.80 -19.54 -0.60
C MET A 8 8.99 -18.91 0.54
N PHE A 9 7.77 -18.45 0.23
CA PHE A 9 6.84 -17.94 1.24
C PHE A 9 6.52 -19.00 2.29
N LEU A 10 6.19 -20.22 1.86
CA LEU A 10 5.89 -21.36 2.71
C LEU A 10 7.07 -21.72 3.64
N VAL A 11 8.28 -21.84 3.07
CA VAL A 11 9.50 -22.11 3.84
C VAL A 11 9.74 -21.01 4.87
N GLY A 12 9.64 -19.75 4.47
CA GLY A 12 9.78 -18.62 5.38
C GLY A 12 8.74 -18.63 6.50
N ALA A 13 7.47 -18.96 6.22
CA ALA A 13 6.41 -19.05 7.21
C ALA A 13 6.70 -20.17 8.25
N ILE A 14 7.13 -21.35 7.80
CA ILE A 14 7.50 -22.46 8.70
C ILE A 14 8.65 -22.04 9.62
N PHE A 15 9.72 -21.44 9.06
CA PHE A 15 10.89 -21.03 9.86
C PHE A 15 10.57 -19.87 10.82
N GLN A 16 9.61 -18.98 10.48
CA GLN A 16 9.14 -17.97 11.43
C GLN A 16 8.43 -18.58 12.63
N GLY A 17 7.57 -19.57 12.39
CA GLY A 17 6.91 -20.30 13.46
C GLY A 17 7.87 -21.13 14.34
N LEU A 18 9.04 -21.49 13.84
CA LEU A 18 10.08 -22.23 14.56
C LEU A 18 11.19 -21.33 15.14
N ALA A 19 11.14 -20.02 14.94
CA ALA A 19 12.24 -19.11 15.26
C ALA A 19 12.55 -19.08 16.77
N PRO A 20 13.76 -19.47 17.21
CA PRO A 20 14.13 -19.48 18.62
C PRO A 20 14.51 -18.09 19.15
N ASN A 21 14.82 -17.15 18.28
CA ASN A 21 15.21 -15.78 18.62
C ASN A 21 14.87 -14.80 17.49
N ILE A 22 15.00 -13.52 17.78
CA ILE A 22 14.66 -12.43 16.86
C ILE A 22 15.50 -12.46 15.57
N LEU A 23 16.77 -12.85 15.64
CA LEU A 23 17.64 -12.90 14.45
C LEU A 23 17.16 -13.96 13.44
N TRP A 24 16.85 -15.17 13.91
CA TRP A 24 16.28 -16.22 13.09
C TRP A 24 14.91 -15.81 12.51
N PHE A 25 14.10 -15.12 13.31
CA PHE A 25 12.84 -14.58 12.87
C PHE A 25 13.00 -13.58 11.72
N ILE A 26 13.96 -12.66 11.81
CA ILE A 26 14.25 -11.68 10.74
C ILE A 26 14.73 -12.38 9.47
N ILE A 27 15.62 -13.38 9.57
CA ILE A 27 16.10 -14.15 8.41
C ILE A 27 14.91 -14.87 7.75
N ALA A 28 14.11 -15.56 8.52
CA ALA A 28 12.92 -16.28 8.01
C ALA A 28 11.91 -15.30 7.38
N ARG A 29 11.73 -14.10 7.96
CA ARG A 29 10.89 -13.04 7.43
C ARG A 29 11.40 -12.51 6.09
N THR A 30 12.71 -12.42 5.93
CA THR A 30 13.33 -12.02 4.65
C THR A 30 13.01 -13.04 3.56
N VAL A 31 13.18 -14.33 3.84
CA VAL A 31 12.84 -15.41 2.89
C VAL A 31 11.34 -15.38 2.53
N MET A 32 10.48 -15.25 3.54
CA MET A 32 9.04 -15.11 3.34
C MET A 32 8.70 -13.89 2.50
N GLY A 33 9.37 -12.74 2.75
CA GLY A 33 9.17 -11.50 2.00
C GLY A 33 9.52 -11.61 0.52
N ILE A 34 10.62 -12.29 0.17
CA ILE A 34 10.99 -12.56 -1.22
C ILE A 34 9.88 -13.37 -1.91
N GLY A 35 9.38 -14.41 -1.23
CA GLY A 35 8.25 -15.22 -1.73
C GLY A 35 6.97 -14.39 -1.89
N ALA A 36 6.63 -13.55 -0.90
CA ALA A 36 5.45 -12.69 -0.92
C ALA A 36 5.46 -11.70 -2.09
N GLY A 37 6.64 -11.14 -2.44
CA GLY A 37 6.78 -10.25 -3.60
C GLY A 37 6.32 -10.91 -4.90
N GLY A 38 6.75 -12.15 -5.15
CA GLY A 38 6.31 -12.91 -6.32
C GLY A 38 4.82 -13.31 -6.23
N MET A 39 4.36 -13.78 -5.09
CA MET A 39 2.95 -14.17 -4.89
C MET A 39 1.97 -13.02 -5.15
N ASN A 40 2.32 -11.80 -4.77
CA ASN A 40 1.45 -10.65 -4.92
C ASN A 40 1.48 -10.05 -6.34
N THR A 41 2.60 -10.17 -7.06
CA THR A 41 2.78 -9.50 -8.36
C THR A 41 2.41 -10.41 -9.54
N ILE A 42 2.82 -11.68 -9.50
CA ILE A 42 2.67 -12.62 -10.62
C ILE A 42 1.20 -12.82 -11.02
N PRO A 43 0.20 -12.93 -10.12
CA PRO A 43 -1.20 -13.07 -10.52
C PRO A 43 -1.69 -11.93 -11.41
N PHE A 44 -1.31 -10.68 -11.11
CA PHE A 44 -1.70 -9.53 -11.92
C PHE A 44 -1.11 -9.58 -13.34
N ILE A 45 0.13 -10.09 -13.47
CA ILE A 45 0.77 -10.32 -14.77
C ILE A 45 0.00 -11.41 -15.53
N VAL A 46 -0.32 -12.52 -14.87
CA VAL A 46 -1.08 -13.64 -15.45
C VAL A 46 -2.47 -13.19 -15.89
N PHE A 47 -3.16 -12.36 -15.10
CA PHE A 47 -4.46 -11.81 -15.50
C PHE A 47 -4.35 -10.93 -16.75
N ALA A 48 -3.29 -10.13 -16.87
CA ALA A 48 -3.05 -9.32 -18.06
C ALA A 48 -2.76 -10.18 -19.31
N GLU A 49 -2.12 -11.34 -19.13
CA GLU A 49 -1.82 -12.28 -20.24
C GLU A 49 -3.01 -13.17 -20.64
N LEU A 50 -3.89 -13.54 -19.70
CA LEU A 50 -5.01 -14.45 -19.95
C LEU A 50 -6.25 -13.75 -20.52
N TYR A 51 -6.43 -12.46 -20.20
CA TYR A 51 -7.63 -11.72 -20.55
C TYR A 51 -7.31 -10.51 -21.43
N ASP A 52 -7.47 -10.67 -22.75
CA ASP A 52 -7.32 -9.57 -23.72
C ASP A 52 -8.47 -8.55 -23.60
N ASN A 53 -9.64 -8.98 -23.18
CA ASN A 53 -10.81 -8.14 -23.01
C ASN A 53 -10.71 -7.35 -21.71
N LEU A 54 -10.61 -6.02 -21.79
CA LEU A 54 -10.49 -5.10 -20.67
C LEU A 54 -11.60 -5.26 -19.62
N LYS A 55 -12.86 -5.51 -20.06
CA LYS A 55 -13.99 -5.70 -19.14
C LYS A 55 -13.82 -6.97 -18.31
N LYS A 56 -13.43 -8.09 -18.93
CA LYS A 56 -13.17 -9.35 -18.22
C LYS A 56 -11.96 -9.21 -17.29
N ARG A 57 -10.91 -8.52 -17.74
CA ARG A 57 -9.73 -8.25 -16.91
C ARG A 57 -10.09 -7.43 -15.67
N ALA A 58 -10.89 -6.36 -15.83
CA ALA A 58 -11.36 -5.54 -14.73
C ALA A 58 -12.22 -6.34 -13.73
N GLN A 59 -13.08 -7.25 -14.20
CA GLN A 59 -13.86 -8.14 -13.34
C GLN A 59 -12.96 -9.07 -12.50
N VAL A 60 -11.95 -9.69 -13.10
CA VAL A 60 -11.02 -10.56 -12.37
C VAL A 60 -10.18 -9.77 -11.37
N LEU A 61 -9.76 -8.55 -11.73
CA LEU A 61 -9.08 -7.64 -10.79
C LEU A 61 -9.99 -7.22 -9.63
N GLY A 62 -11.29 -7.02 -9.88
CA GLY A 62 -12.30 -6.78 -8.85
C GLY A 62 -12.42 -7.95 -7.88
N ILE A 63 -12.49 -9.19 -8.38
CA ILE A 63 -12.49 -10.40 -7.55
C ILE A 63 -11.20 -10.47 -6.69
N ALA A 64 -10.04 -10.19 -7.29
CA ALA A 64 -8.78 -10.16 -6.54
C ALA A 64 -8.81 -9.08 -5.44
N SER A 65 -9.33 -7.90 -5.74
CA SER A 65 -9.52 -6.82 -4.76
C SER A 65 -10.46 -7.23 -3.62
N ALA A 66 -11.54 -7.96 -3.93
CA ALA A 66 -12.44 -8.53 -2.94
C ALA A 66 -11.73 -9.52 -2.00
N CYS A 67 -10.88 -10.39 -2.58
CA CYS A 67 -10.07 -11.31 -1.79
C CYS A 67 -9.13 -10.57 -0.85
N PHE A 68 -8.48 -9.50 -1.32
CA PHE A 68 -7.64 -8.65 -0.47
C PHE A 68 -8.46 -7.96 0.64
N GLY A 69 -9.62 -7.42 0.31
CA GLY A 69 -10.54 -6.82 1.29
C GLY A 69 -10.98 -7.80 2.35
N THR A 70 -11.41 -9.00 1.93
CA THR A 70 -11.84 -10.09 2.83
C THR A 70 -10.68 -10.54 3.73
N ALA A 71 -9.49 -10.70 3.17
CA ALA A 71 -8.29 -11.07 3.93
C ALA A 71 -7.90 -9.99 4.96
N SER A 72 -8.11 -8.72 4.64
CA SER A 72 -7.85 -7.59 5.55
C SER A 72 -8.80 -7.57 6.75
N ILE A 73 -10.02 -8.13 6.60
CA ILE A 73 -10.99 -8.30 7.69
C ILE A 73 -10.66 -9.55 8.51
N ILE A 74 -10.54 -10.68 7.81
CA ILE A 74 -10.36 -11.98 8.45
C ILE A 74 -8.98 -12.07 9.13
N GLY A 75 -7.95 -11.46 8.55
CA GLY A 75 -6.57 -11.51 9.06
C GLY A 75 -6.43 -11.06 10.51
N PRO A 76 -6.79 -9.83 10.87
CA PRO A 76 -6.72 -9.36 12.26
C PRO A 76 -7.61 -10.17 13.23
N LEU A 77 -8.81 -10.60 12.79
CA LEU A 77 -9.72 -11.40 13.61
C LEU A 77 -9.13 -12.79 13.90
N LEU A 78 -8.68 -13.49 12.85
CA LEU A 78 -8.02 -14.79 13.00
C LEU A 78 -6.70 -14.66 13.75
N GLY A 79 -5.90 -13.66 13.43
CA GLY A 79 -4.62 -13.42 14.09
C GLY A 79 -4.79 -13.16 15.59
N GLY A 80 -5.73 -12.31 15.98
CA GLY A 80 -6.06 -12.05 17.37
C GLY A 80 -6.57 -13.30 18.10
N TRP A 81 -7.51 -14.02 17.51
CA TRP A 81 -8.02 -15.27 18.07
C TRP A 81 -6.94 -16.34 18.24
N ILE A 82 -6.06 -16.50 17.23
CA ILE A 82 -4.97 -17.48 17.28
C ILE A 82 -3.97 -17.13 18.39
N VAL A 83 -3.63 -15.86 18.55
CA VAL A 83 -2.70 -15.41 19.59
C VAL A 83 -3.29 -15.63 20.98
N ASP A 84 -4.57 -15.36 21.15
CA ASP A 84 -5.26 -15.52 22.43
C ASP A 84 -5.52 -17.00 22.78
N ALA A 85 -5.88 -17.82 21.80
CA ALA A 85 -6.28 -19.22 22.00
C ALA A 85 -5.10 -20.22 21.97
N LEU A 86 -4.04 -19.92 21.20
CA LEU A 86 -2.92 -20.84 20.98
C LEU A 86 -1.58 -20.18 21.34
N SER A 87 -0.94 -19.53 20.36
CA SER A 87 0.27 -18.74 20.53
C SER A 87 0.56 -17.96 19.23
N TRP A 88 1.42 -16.92 19.31
CA TRP A 88 1.80 -16.11 18.15
C TRP A 88 2.47 -16.92 17.02
N HIS A 89 3.10 -18.07 17.32
CA HIS A 89 3.73 -18.95 16.32
C HIS A 89 2.70 -19.50 15.32
N TRP A 90 1.49 -19.81 15.78
CA TRP A 90 0.42 -20.35 14.94
C TRP A 90 -0.09 -19.38 13.87
N VAL A 91 0.11 -18.08 14.06
CA VAL A 91 -0.21 -17.05 13.04
C VAL A 91 0.57 -17.31 11.74
N PHE A 92 1.78 -17.86 11.85
CA PHE A 92 2.58 -18.24 10.68
C PHE A 92 2.19 -19.59 10.11
N TYR A 93 1.89 -20.56 10.97
CA TYR A 93 1.52 -21.92 10.54
C TYR A 93 0.19 -21.97 9.78
N VAL A 94 -0.75 -21.06 10.02
CA VAL A 94 -2.00 -20.95 9.26
C VAL A 94 -1.72 -20.73 7.75
N ASN A 95 -0.61 -20.08 7.39
CA ASN A 95 -0.24 -19.89 5.99
C ASN A 95 0.22 -21.18 5.29
N VAL A 96 0.66 -22.20 6.07
CA VAL A 96 1.21 -23.43 5.52
C VAL A 96 0.18 -24.22 4.70
N PRO A 97 -1.00 -24.59 5.26
CA PRO A 97 -2.00 -25.32 4.48
C PRO A 97 -2.50 -24.51 3.28
N ILE A 98 -2.66 -23.19 3.42
CA ILE A 98 -3.12 -22.31 2.34
C ILE A 98 -2.11 -22.31 1.18
N ALA A 99 -0.81 -22.16 1.49
CA ALA A 99 0.24 -22.18 0.49
C ALA A 99 0.36 -23.55 -0.20
N LEU A 100 0.24 -24.65 0.54
CA LEU A 100 0.25 -26.01 -0.03
C LEU A 100 -0.94 -26.24 -0.98
N ILE A 101 -2.15 -25.80 -0.61
CA ILE A 101 -3.33 -25.87 -1.49
C ILE A 101 -3.10 -25.04 -2.76
N ALA A 102 -2.58 -23.82 -2.64
CA ALA A 102 -2.29 -22.95 -3.78
C ALA A 102 -1.26 -23.58 -4.73
N ILE A 103 -0.16 -24.14 -4.19
CA ILE A 103 0.86 -24.84 -4.98
C ILE A 103 0.23 -26.03 -5.71
N THR A 104 -0.58 -26.83 -5.01
CA THR A 104 -1.21 -28.02 -5.56
C THR A 104 -2.16 -27.66 -6.71
N ILE A 105 -3.05 -26.68 -6.49
CA ILE A 105 -4.01 -26.24 -7.50
C ILE A 105 -3.27 -25.74 -8.75
N ILE A 106 -2.26 -24.90 -8.59
CA ILE A 106 -1.53 -24.35 -9.72
C ILE A 106 -0.73 -25.43 -10.44
N SER A 107 -0.12 -26.37 -9.71
CA SER A 107 0.63 -27.48 -10.32
C SER A 107 -0.25 -28.39 -11.16
N LEU A 108 -1.51 -28.61 -10.75
CA LEU A 108 -2.43 -29.49 -11.44
C LEU A 108 -3.15 -28.82 -12.61
N PHE A 109 -3.56 -27.55 -12.45
CA PHE A 109 -4.46 -26.89 -13.41
C PHE A 109 -3.75 -25.87 -14.30
N TYR A 110 -2.64 -25.26 -13.88
CA TYR A 110 -1.96 -24.26 -14.69
C TYR A 110 -0.96 -24.92 -15.66
N LYS A 111 -1.33 -24.96 -16.93
CA LYS A 111 -0.42 -25.37 -18.00
C LYS A 111 0.42 -24.18 -18.43
N ASN A 112 1.71 -24.22 -18.15
CA ASN A 112 2.66 -23.22 -18.61
C ASN A 112 2.62 -23.17 -20.14
N VAL A 113 2.10 -22.10 -20.71
CA VAL A 113 2.31 -21.81 -22.13
C VAL A 113 3.79 -21.51 -22.26
N LYS A 114 4.54 -22.44 -22.87
CA LYS A 114 5.95 -22.25 -23.20
C LYS A 114 6.05 -21.10 -24.22
N LYS A 115 5.99 -19.86 -23.75
CA LYS A 115 6.65 -18.78 -24.49
C LYS A 115 8.13 -19.14 -24.48
N GLN A 116 8.73 -19.30 -25.65
CA GLN A 116 10.16 -19.36 -25.79
C GLN A 116 10.72 -18.13 -25.10
N ALA A 117 11.13 -18.28 -23.86
CA ALA A 117 11.98 -17.32 -23.21
C ALA A 117 13.26 -17.36 -24.02
N ALA A 118 13.41 -16.44 -24.97
CA ALA A 118 14.72 -16.11 -25.48
C ALA A 118 15.58 -15.88 -24.22
N GLY A 119 16.61 -16.70 -24.02
CA GLY A 119 17.46 -16.67 -22.82
C GLY A 119 18.25 -15.37 -22.75
N LYS A 120 17.54 -14.28 -22.48
CA LYS A 120 18.15 -12.99 -22.23
C LYS A 120 18.80 -13.04 -20.85
N PRO A 121 20.03 -12.56 -20.71
CA PRO A 121 20.71 -12.54 -19.43
C PRO A 121 19.94 -11.61 -18.46
N VAL A 122 19.57 -12.14 -17.29
CA VAL A 122 18.95 -11.35 -16.22
C VAL A 122 20.01 -10.41 -15.65
N ASP A 123 19.68 -9.14 -15.46
CA ASP A 123 20.56 -8.16 -14.83
C ASP A 123 20.62 -8.37 -13.30
N TYR A 124 21.40 -9.36 -12.86
CA TYR A 124 21.59 -9.63 -11.43
C TYR A 124 22.27 -8.47 -10.69
N LEU A 125 23.14 -7.72 -11.36
CA LEU A 125 23.83 -6.58 -10.75
C LEU A 125 22.86 -5.43 -10.49
N GLY A 126 22.05 -5.06 -11.48
CA GLY A 126 21.01 -4.05 -11.32
C GLY A 126 19.98 -4.46 -10.26
N ALA A 127 19.56 -5.75 -10.23
CA ALA A 127 18.65 -6.27 -9.20
C ALA A 127 19.24 -6.11 -7.79
N THR A 128 20.49 -6.51 -7.60
CA THR A 128 21.16 -6.41 -6.31
C THR A 128 21.32 -4.96 -5.88
N LEU A 129 21.74 -4.07 -6.77
CA LEU A 129 21.86 -2.64 -6.49
C LEU A 129 20.52 -2.02 -6.12
N LEU A 130 19.43 -2.37 -6.83
CA LEU A 130 18.09 -1.92 -6.52
C LEU A 130 17.67 -2.36 -5.11
N VAL A 131 17.78 -3.64 -4.79
CA VAL A 131 17.39 -4.17 -3.48
C VAL A 131 18.20 -3.54 -2.36
N VAL A 132 19.53 -3.50 -2.49
CA VAL A 132 20.42 -2.94 -1.44
C VAL A 132 20.15 -1.44 -1.25
N SER A 133 20.01 -0.68 -2.34
CA SER A 133 19.71 0.76 -2.25
C SER A 133 18.39 1.02 -1.53
N LEU A 134 17.34 0.29 -1.88
CA LEU A 134 16.03 0.44 -1.27
C LEU A 134 16.04 0.03 0.21
N VAL A 135 16.69 -1.08 0.55
CA VAL A 135 16.86 -1.51 1.94
C VAL A 135 17.60 -0.44 2.76
N MET A 136 18.69 0.12 2.22
CA MET A 136 19.42 1.17 2.93
C MET A 136 18.59 2.44 3.16
N ILE A 137 17.85 2.88 2.14
CA ILE A 137 16.94 4.03 2.25
C ILE A 137 15.84 3.76 3.30
N LEU A 138 15.20 2.59 3.24
CA LEU A 138 14.13 2.21 4.18
C LEU A 138 14.64 2.11 5.61
N VAL A 139 15.82 1.51 5.82
CA VAL A 139 16.46 1.42 7.15
C VAL A 139 16.85 2.80 7.65
N ALA A 140 17.39 3.67 6.79
CA ALA A 140 17.71 5.05 7.16
C ALA A 140 16.46 5.79 7.66
N VAL A 141 15.36 5.72 6.92
CA VAL A 141 14.10 6.39 7.32
C VAL A 141 13.54 5.78 8.61
N GLN A 142 13.62 4.46 8.78
CA GLN A 142 13.15 3.77 10.00
C GLN A 142 13.96 4.12 11.24
N LEU A 143 15.25 4.45 11.09
CA LEU A 143 16.15 4.82 12.17
C LEU A 143 16.08 6.33 12.55
N ILE A 144 15.27 7.13 11.87
CA ILE A 144 15.06 8.54 12.24
C ILE A 144 14.51 8.61 13.67
N GLY A 145 15.19 9.39 14.53
CA GLY A 145 14.85 9.52 15.94
C GLY A 145 15.33 8.40 16.86
N SER A 146 15.84 7.27 16.32
CA SER A 146 16.36 6.14 17.11
C SER A 146 17.89 6.01 17.04
N ALA A 147 18.52 6.47 15.96
CA ALA A 147 19.95 6.44 15.74
C ALA A 147 20.54 7.86 15.57
N SER A 148 21.88 7.97 15.62
CA SER A 148 22.54 9.25 15.38
C SER A 148 22.26 9.76 13.96
N GLY A 149 22.08 11.08 13.80
CA GLY A 149 21.81 11.70 12.50
C GLY A 149 22.88 11.39 11.45
N LEU A 150 24.13 11.15 11.88
CA LEU A 150 25.22 10.77 11.00
C LEU A 150 25.01 9.37 10.40
N VAL A 151 24.59 8.38 11.20
CA VAL A 151 24.28 7.02 10.71
C VAL A 151 23.11 7.06 9.75
N VAL A 152 22.04 7.76 10.10
CA VAL A 152 20.85 7.94 9.25
C VAL A 152 21.24 8.61 7.93
N GLY A 153 22.00 9.71 8.01
CA GLY A 153 22.46 10.45 6.83
C GLY A 153 23.38 9.60 5.93
N CYS A 154 24.35 8.87 6.49
CA CYS A 154 25.22 7.98 5.74
C CYS A 154 24.43 6.88 5.01
N LEU A 155 23.52 6.18 5.70
CA LEU A 155 22.69 5.14 5.10
C LEU A 155 21.84 5.69 3.95
N PHE A 156 21.23 6.86 4.16
CA PHE A 156 20.41 7.50 3.14
C PHE A 156 21.20 7.91 1.90
N VAL A 157 22.34 8.57 2.10
CA VAL A 157 23.23 9.01 0.99
C VAL A 157 23.79 7.83 0.24
N VAL A 158 24.28 6.79 0.94
CA VAL A 158 24.81 5.58 0.29
C VAL A 158 23.68 4.87 -0.48
N GLY A 159 22.48 4.78 0.09
CA GLY A 159 21.31 4.23 -0.61
C GLY A 159 20.99 4.99 -1.90
N LEU A 160 21.01 6.33 -1.87
CA LEU A 160 20.80 7.16 -3.08
C LEU A 160 21.93 6.98 -4.11
N LEU A 161 23.18 6.88 -3.68
CA LEU A 161 24.32 6.66 -4.57
C LEU A 161 24.23 5.28 -5.26
N LEU A 162 23.82 4.24 -4.53
CA LEU A 162 23.59 2.91 -5.08
C LEU A 162 22.41 2.90 -6.07
N LEU A 163 21.35 3.63 -5.77
CA LEU A 163 20.20 3.79 -6.69
C LEU A 163 20.65 4.50 -7.98
N GLY A 164 21.46 5.56 -7.87
CA GLY A 164 22.06 6.22 -9.03
C GLY A 164 23.00 5.30 -9.83
N GLY A 165 23.76 4.46 -9.13
CA GLY A 165 24.60 3.42 -9.74
C GLY A 165 23.76 2.38 -10.48
N MET A 166 22.66 1.93 -9.89
CA MET A 166 21.68 1.02 -10.51
C MET A 166 21.13 1.61 -11.81
N ILE A 167 20.70 2.87 -11.83
CA ILE A 167 20.20 3.54 -13.04
C ILE A 167 21.25 3.55 -14.16
N LYS A 168 22.55 3.77 -13.83
CA LYS A 168 23.63 3.72 -14.81
C LYS A 168 23.90 2.31 -15.35
N VAL A 169 23.82 1.28 -14.50
CA VAL A 169 24.00 -0.12 -14.90
C VAL A 169 22.83 -0.53 -15.79
N ASP A 170 21.62 -0.27 -15.34
CA ASP A 170 20.37 -0.62 -16.02
C ASP A 170 20.26 0.05 -17.41
N SER A 171 20.75 1.29 -17.56
CA SER A 171 20.79 2.00 -18.84
C SER A 171 21.69 1.34 -19.90
N LYS A 172 22.63 0.47 -19.50
CA LYS A 172 23.55 -0.28 -20.37
C LYS A 172 23.17 -1.75 -20.49
N ALA A 173 22.22 -2.23 -19.69
CA ALA A 173 21.80 -3.62 -19.69
C ALA A 173 21.01 -3.96 -20.98
N VAL A 174 21.18 -5.18 -21.47
CA VAL A 174 20.45 -5.70 -22.65
C VAL A 174 18.96 -5.89 -22.31
N ASP A 175 18.67 -6.30 -21.08
CA ASP A 175 17.31 -6.46 -20.55
C ASP A 175 17.22 -5.78 -19.18
N PRO A 176 16.97 -4.45 -19.15
CA PRO A 176 16.98 -3.66 -17.94
C PRO A 176 15.81 -4.03 -17.02
N ILE A 177 16.05 -3.98 -15.69
CA ILE A 177 15.02 -4.27 -14.68
C ILE A 177 13.95 -3.19 -14.67
N VAL A 178 14.38 -1.92 -14.80
CA VAL A 178 13.48 -0.76 -14.85
C VAL A 178 13.79 0.04 -16.12
N PRO A 179 13.23 -0.37 -17.27
CA PRO A 179 13.53 0.29 -18.55
C PRO A 179 13.21 1.79 -18.49
N SER A 180 14.19 2.61 -18.82
CA SER A 180 14.03 4.08 -18.84
C SER A 180 12.93 4.56 -19.77
N ARG A 181 12.54 3.74 -20.77
CA ARG A 181 11.41 4.03 -21.67
C ARG A 181 10.05 4.11 -20.95
N LEU A 182 9.87 3.41 -19.81
CA LEU A 182 8.65 3.51 -19.00
C LEU A 182 8.44 4.95 -18.48
N PHE A 183 9.54 5.61 -18.11
CA PHE A 183 9.50 6.99 -17.63
C PHE A 183 9.40 8.04 -18.74
N LYS A 184 9.56 7.64 -20.01
CA LYS A 184 9.28 8.51 -21.16
C LYS A 184 7.79 8.56 -21.51
N ASN A 185 7.03 7.56 -21.09
CA ASN A 185 5.59 7.55 -21.25
C ASN A 185 4.96 8.39 -20.13
N ARG A 186 4.44 9.57 -20.49
CA ARG A 186 3.82 10.53 -19.55
C ARG A 186 2.68 9.91 -18.75
N GLU A 187 1.84 9.10 -19.39
CA GLU A 187 0.67 8.46 -18.76
C GLU A 187 1.11 7.48 -17.66
N LEU A 188 2.10 6.63 -17.94
CA LEU A 188 2.66 5.71 -16.95
C LEU A 188 3.28 6.45 -15.76
N VAL A 189 4.00 7.55 -16.00
CA VAL A 189 4.60 8.35 -14.92
C VAL A 189 3.51 8.96 -14.03
N ILE A 190 2.42 9.40 -14.62
CA ILE A 190 1.26 9.92 -13.88
C ILE A 190 0.66 8.81 -13.00
N ASP A 191 0.40 7.64 -13.57
CA ASP A 191 -0.19 6.53 -12.85
C ASP A 191 0.72 6.04 -11.70
N PHE A 192 2.02 5.96 -11.91
CA PHE A 192 3.00 5.65 -10.87
C PHE A 192 3.04 6.71 -9.77
N THR A 193 2.97 7.98 -10.13
CA THR A 193 2.93 9.09 -9.18
C THR A 193 1.66 9.03 -8.32
N LEU A 194 0.52 8.74 -8.94
CA LEU A 194 -0.75 8.56 -8.23
C LEU A 194 -0.71 7.34 -7.29
N PHE A 195 -0.09 6.23 -7.71
CA PHE A 195 0.14 5.09 -6.81
C PHE A 195 0.93 5.51 -5.57
N VAL A 196 2.04 6.23 -5.75
CA VAL A 196 2.88 6.67 -4.63
C VAL A 196 2.10 7.58 -3.67
N ILE A 197 1.41 8.58 -4.18
CA ILE A 197 0.72 9.57 -3.35
C ILE A 197 -0.45 8.93 -2.60
N ILE A 198 -1.31 8.19 -3.30
CA ILE A 198 -2.54 7.63 -2.73
C ILE A 198 -2.22 6.51 -1.73
N TRP A 199 -1.28 5.61 -2.06
CA TRP A 199 -0.89 4.55 -1.12
C TRP A 199 -0.09 5.06 0.08
N GLY A 200 0.68 6.13 -0.11
CA GLY A 200 1.31 6.84 1.00
C GLY A 200 0.29 7.46 1.97
N SER A 201 -0.82 7.97 1.46
CA SER A 201 -1.94 8.43 2.29
C SER A 201 -2.70 7.26 2.93
N PHE A 202 -3.03 6.22 2.16
CA PHE A 202 -3.80 5.05 2.59
C PHE A 202 -3.26 4.40 3.87
N ILE A 203 -1.93 4.27 4.01
CA ILE A 203 -1.32 3.62 5.17
C ILE A 203 -1.61 4.38 6.48
N ALA A 204 -1.87 5.70 6.42
CA ALA A 204 -2.28 6.46 7.59
C ALA A 204 -3.62 5.97 8.14
N PHE A 205 -4.60 5.72 7.26
CA PHE A 205 -5.92 5.24 7.65
C PHE A 205 -5.85 3.83 8.24
N VAL A 206 -5.27 2.92 7.48
CA VAL A 206 -5.21 1.49 7.87
C VAL A 206 -4.45 1.26 9.17
N THR A 207 -3.37 2.02 9.41
CA THR A 207 -2.55 1.83 10.61
C THR A 207 -3.09 2.60 11.81
N TYR A 208 -3.43 3.88 11.64
CA TYR A 208 -3.67 4.75 12.79
C TYR A 208 -5.13 4.87 13.20
N ILE A 209 -6.11 4.56 12.34
CA ILE A 209 -7.53 4.58 12.75
C ILE A 209 -7.86 3.46 13.75
N PRO A 210 -7.40 2.20 13.60
CA PRO A 210 -7.53 1.20 14.65
C PRO A 210 -6.86 1.60 15.97
N MET A 211 -5.67 2.23 15.89
CA MET A 211 -4.96 2.74 17.07
C MET A 211 -5.70 3.91 17.72
N TRP A 212 -6.33 4.77 16.93
CA TRP A 212 -7.21 5.84 17.44
C TRP A 212 -8.37 5.27 18.23
N ALA A 213 -9.07 4.26 17.69
CA ALA A 213 -10.19 3.62 18.38
C ALA A 213 -9.76 3.01 19.73
N GLN A 214 -8.59 2.40 19.80
CA GLN A 214 -8.07 1.82 21.03
C GLN A 214 -7.52 2.89 22.00
N GLY A 215 -6.65 3.76 21.55
CA GLY A 215 -5.91 4.70 22.40
C GLY A 215 -6.74 5.91 22.86
N ILE A 216 -7.54 6.48 21.94
CA ILE A 216 -8.32 7.71 22.24
C ILE A 216 -9.71 7.36 22.77
N LEU A 217 -10.44 6.47 22.08
CA LEU A 217 -11.79 6.09 22.49
C LEU A 217 -11.79 5.03 23.61
N GLY A 218 -10.66 4.36 23.86
CA GLY A 218 -10.55 3.33 24.89
C GLY A 218 -11.29 2.03 24.54
N LEU A 219 -11.46 1.76 23.25
CA LEU A 219 -12.16 0.56 22.77
C LEU A 219 -11.21 -0.65 22.75
N SER A 220 -11.79 -1.87 22.73
CA SER A 220 -11.02 -3.11 22.65
C SER A 220 -10.25 -3.21 21.31
N ALA A 221 -9.23 -4.05 21.28
CA ALA A 221 -8.47 -4.34 20.06
C ALA A 221 -9.38 -4.90 18.95
N LEU A 222 -10.38 -5.71 19.29
CA LEU A 222 -11.39 -6.22 18.37
C LEU A 222 -12.17 -5.07 17.71
N LEU A 223 -12.69 -4.12 18.49
CA LEU A 223 -13.40 -2.95 17.97
C LEU A 223 -12.49 -2.06 17.12
N GLY A 224 -11.20 -1.93 17.52
CA GLY A 224 -10.20 -1.28 16.70
C GLY A 224 -10.05 -1.94 15.33
N GLY A 225 -9.95 -3.25 15.27
CA GLY A 225 -9.91 -4.03 14.02
C GLY A 225 -11.19 -3.89 13.18
N MET A 226 -12.35 -3.84 13.83
CA MET A 226 -13.65 -3.67 13.15
C MET A 226 -13.76 -2.35 12.38
N THR A 227 -12.97 -1.34 12.70
CA THR A 227 -12.94 -0.07 11.94
C THR A 227 -12.60 -0.27 10.46
N GLN A 228 -11.90 -1.36 10.11
CA GLN A 228 -11.49 -1.67 8.74
C GLN A 228 -12.56 -2.43 7.93
N ILE A 229 -13.57 -3.00 8.58
CA ILE A 229 -14.58 -3.86 7.92
C ILE A 229 -15.39 -3.09 6.87
N PRO A 230 -15.99 -1.92 7.16
CA PRO A 230 -16.74 -1.19 6.16
C PRO A 230 -15.90 -0.80 4.95
N GLY A 231 -14.63 -0.40 5.19
CA GLY A 231 -13.68 -0.09 4.13
C GLY A 231 -13.40 -1.27 3.22
N ALA A 232 -13.21 -2.46 3.78
CA ALA A 232 -12.96 -3.66 2.98
C ALA A 232 -14.17 -4.03 2.10
N VAL A 233 -15.40 -3.92 2.61
CA VAL A 233 -16.62 -4.19 1.84
C VAL A 233 -16.79 -3.17 0.71
N THR A 234 -16.63 -1.88 1.01
CA THR A 234 -16.80 -0.84 0.00
C THR A 234 -15.65 -0.76 -1.00
N ASN A 235 -14.46 -1.23 -0.63
CA ASN A 235 -13.33 -1.42 -1.57
C ASN A 235 -13.72 -2.39 -2.69
N PHE A 236 -14.35 -3.50 -2.33
CA PHE A 236 -14.88 -4.42 -3.34
C PHE A 236 -15.92 -3.75 -4.24
N ILE A 237 -16.90 -3.05 -3.65
CA ILE A 237 -17.94 -2.35 -4.41
C ILE A 237 -17.31 -1.32 -5.36
N GLY A 238 -16.36 -0.52 -4.88
CA GLY A 238 -15.64 0.46 -5.70
C GLY A 238 -14.89 -0.19 -6.86
N SER A 239 -14.21 -1.30 -6.61
CA SER A 239 -13.46 -2.03 -7.65
C SER A 239 -14.38 -2.61 -8.72
N GLU A 240 -15.52 -3.18 -8.35
CA GLU A 240 -16.51 -3.74 -9.31
C GLU A 240 -17.23 -2.67 -10.13
N LEU A 241 -17.30 -1.44 -9.64
CA LEU A 241 -17.91 -0.33 -10.40
C LEU A 241 -17.00 0.21 -11.51
N VAL A 242 -15.69 0.02 -11.44
CA VAL A 242 -14.73 0.55 -12.43
C VAL A 242 -15.06 0.15 -13.87
N PRO A 243 -15.34 -1.13 -14.21
CA PRO A 243 -15.67 -1.51 -15.58
C PRO A 243 -16.90 -0.77 -16.15
N VAL A 244 -17.90 -0.53 -15.29
CA VAL A 244 -19.13 0.18 -15.67
C VAL A 244 -18.87 1.67 -15.84
N LEU A 245 -18.06 2.24 -14.96
CA LEU A 245 -17.72 3.67 -15.02
C LEU A 245 -16.81 3.99 -16.20
N GLN A 246 -15.89 3.10 -16.56
CA GLN A 246 -15.00 3.27 -17.71
C GLN A 246 -15.75 3.36 -19.07
N GLU A 247 -16.94 2.76 -19.18
CA GLU A 247 -17.76 2.87 -20.39
C GLU A 247 -18.31 4.30 -20.60
N ARG A 248 -18.42 5.10 -19.52
CA ARG A 248 -19.05 6.43 -19.54
C ARG A 248 -18.10 7.57 -19.17
N TRP A 249 -17.12 7.29 -18.33
CA TRP A 249 -16.24 8.29 -17.74
C TRP A 249 -14.79 8.02 -18.14
N GLY A 250 -14.05 9.08 -18.40
CA GLY A 250 -12.61 8.99 -18.63
C GLY A 250 -11.87 8.57 -17.36
N LYS A 251 -10.69 7.95 -17.54
CA LYS A 251 -9.84 7.44 -16.45
C LYS A 251 -9.60 8.44 -15.33
N TYR A 252 -9.35 9.69 -15.67
CA TYR A 252 -9.07 10.75 -14.69
C TYR A 252 -10.27 11.08 -13.79
N TRP A 253 -11.51 11.01 -14.31
CA TRP A 253 -12.70 11.24 -13.52
C TRP A 253 -12.95 10.14 -12.49
N ILE A 254 -12.66 8.90 -12.83
CA ILE A 254 -12.78 7.77 -11.90
C ILE A 254 -11.78 7.92 -10.75
N VAL A 255 -10.51 8.27 -11.07
CA VAL A 255 -9.49 8.55 -10.04
C VAL A 255 -9.88 9.75 -9.18
N THR A 256 -10.44 10.82 -9.78
CA THR A 256 -10.94 11.99 -9.05
C THR A 256 -12.01 11.61 -8.05
N CYS A 257 -13.01 10.82 -8.47
CA CYS A 257 -14.08 10.34 -7.57
C CYS A 257 -13.51 9.49 -6.42
N GLY A 258 -12.56 8.60 -6.72
CA GLY A 258 -11.91 7.78 -5.70
C GLY A 258 -11.09 8.62 -4.71
N ALA A 259 -10.27 9.54 -5.20
CA ALA A 259 -9.49 10.44 -4.35
C ALA A 259 -10.38 11.39 -3.53
N ALA A 260 -11.48 11.90 -4.10
CA ALA A 260 -12.46 12.70 -3.39
C ALA A 260 -13.13 11.91 -2.26
N SER A 261 -13.45 10.64 -2.49
CA SER A 261 -14.01 9.76 -1.45
C SER A 261 -13.03 9.57 -0.29
N ILE A 262 -11.75 9.34 -0.57
CA ILE A 262 -10.68 9.25 0.45
C ILE A 262 -10.54 10.58 1.20
N PHE A 263 -10.57 11.72 0.48
CA PHE A 263 -10.52 13.04 1.10
C PHE A 263 -11.68 13.27 2.07
N ILE A 264 -12.92 12.91 1.69
CA ILE A 264 -14.11 13.00 2.54
C ILE A 264 -13.92 12.15 3.81
N ALA A 265 -13.35 10.95 3.69
CA ALA A 265 -13.08 10.07 4.82
C ALA A 265 -12.17 10.75 5.86
N TYR A 266 -11.04 11.30 5.44
CA TYR A 266 -10.14 12.00 6.34
C TYR A 266 -10.76 13.27 6.93
N LEU A 267 -11.45 14.05 6.10
CA LEU A 267 -12.12 15.28 6.55
C LEU A 267 -13.17 14.96 7.63
N GLY A 268 -13.96 13.90 7.46
CA GLY A 268 -14.94 13.46 8.43
C GLY A 268 -14.33 13.09 9.78
N ILE A 269 -13.19 12.39 9.79
CA ILE A 269 -12.45 12.08 11.02
C ILE A 269 -11.89 13.36 11.67
N MET A 270 -11.36 14.30 10.88
CA MET A 270 -10.86 15.58 11.42
C MET A 270 -11.97 16.42 12.07
N ILE A 271 -13.13 16.51 11.42
CA ILE A 271 -14.29 17.27 11.95
C ILE A 271 -14.83 16.63 13.22
N GLY A 272 -14.85 15.30 13.32
CA GLY A 272 -15.28 14.58 14.51
C GLY A 272 -14.39 14.85 15.73
N GLY A 273 -13.12 15.12 15.50
CA GLY A 273 -12.16 15.48 16.54
C GLY A 273 -11.91 14.33 17.55
N GLN A 274 -11.43 14.68 18.74
CA GLN A 274 -11.09 13.70 19.80
C GLN A 274 -12.31 12.85 20.24
N LYS A 275 -13.51 13.39 20.14
CA LYS A 275 -14.75 12.74 20.55
C LYS A 275 -15.48 12.07 19.38
N THR A 276 -14.81 11.81 18.27
CA THR A 276 -15.38 11.15 17.09
C THR A 276 -16.14 9.88 17.51
N PRO A 277 -17.46 9.78 17.28
CA PRO A 277 -18.19 8.59 17.66
C PRO A 277 -17.78 7.41 16.77
N PHE A 278 -17.81 6.21 17.33
CA PHE A 278 -17.36 5.00 16.65
C PHE A 278 -18.08 4.74 15.31
N TRP A 279 -19.41 5.00 15.26
CA TRP A 279 -20.16 4.84 14.02
C TRP A 279 -19.67 5.77 12.89
N LEU A 280 -19.19 6.99 13.24
CA LEU A 280 -18.63 7.91 12.24
C LEU A 280 -17.31 7.38 11.69
N ILE A 281 -16.48 6.75 12.51
CA ILE A 281 -15.24 6.08 12.05
C ILE A 281 -15.58 4.97 11.06
N LEU A 282 -16.58 4.14 11.36
CA LEU A 282 -17.05 3.09 10.45
C LEU A 282 -17.54 3.66 9.11
N PHE A 283 -18.33 4.74 9.17
CA PHE A 283 -18.89 5.38 7.99
C PHE A 283 -17.77 6.03 7.14
N MET A 284 -16.82 6.72 7.77
CA MET A 284 -15.66 7.27 7.07
C MET A 284 -14.75 6.18 6.50
N GLY A 285 -14.61 5.06 7.20
CA GLY A 285 -13.92 3.87 6.67
C GLY A 285 -14.57 3.33 5.39
N ALA A 286 -15.90 3.39 5.30
CA ALA A 286 -16.60 3.00 4.07
C ALA A 286 -16.26 3.94 2.89
N PHE A 287 -16.16 5.25 3.11
CA PHE A 287 -15.73 6.19 2.06
C PHE A 287 -14.28 5.96 1.63
N GLU A 288 -13.40 5.73 2.60
CA GLU A 288 -12.00 5.44 2.32
C GLU A 288 -11.86 4.19 1.47
N GLY A 289 -12.46 3.07 1.89
CA GLY A 289 -12.39 1.82 1.14
C GLY A 289 -12.98 1.92 -0.26
N PHE A 290 -14.14 2.58 -0.42
CA PHE A 290 -14.74 2.82 -1.73
C PHE A 290 -13.78 3.58 -2.66
N GLY A 291 -13.16 4.65 -2.15
CA GLY A 291 -12.18 5.43 -2.90
C GLY A 291 -10.97 4.62 -3.31
N VAL A 292 -10.40 3.83 -2.39
CA VAL A 292 -9.26 2.95 -2.66
C VAL A 292 -9.61 1.90 -3.71
N GLY A 293 -10.80 1.30 -3.64
CA GLY A 293 -11.27 0.31 -4.61
C GLY A 293 -11.35 0.88 -6.03
N LEU A 294 -11.92 2.07 -6.20
CA LEU A 294 -11.95 2.77 -7.49
C LEU A 294 -10.54 3.02 -8.02
N VAL A 295 -9.68 3.64 -7.19
CA VAL A 295 -8.32 4.03 -7.62
C VAL A 295 -7.45 2.82 -7.89
N PHE A 296 -7.50 1.78 -7.05
CA PHE A 296 -6.70 0.58 -7.24
C PHE A 296 -6.95 -0.06 -8.60
N ASN A 297 -8.21 -0.33 -8.90
CA ASN A 297 -8.58 -1.08 -10.10
C ASN A 297 -8.27 -0.25 -11.36
N ILE A 298 -8.66 1.04 -11.39
CA ILE A 298 -8.44 1.88 -12.58
C ILE A 298 -6.94 2.11 -12.85
N LEU A 299 -6.12 2.41 -11.84
CA LEU A 299 -4.69 2.59 -12.04
C LEU A 299 -3.99 1.29 -12.44
N GLN A 300 -4.42 0.14 -11.92
CA GLN A 300 -3.88 -1.15 -12.30
C GLN A 300 -4.16 -1.47 -13.77
N ILE A 301 -5.37 -1.14 -14.26
CA ILE A 301 -5.74 -1.29 -15.67
C ILE A 301 -4.91 -0.31 -16.52
N ASN A 302 -4.81 0.96 -16.12
CA ASN A 302 -4.08 1.97 -16.88
C ASN A 302 -2.61 1.58 -17.07
N VAL A 303 -1.92 1.19 -15.99
CA VAL A 303 -0.52 0.74 -16.09
C VAL A 303 -0.36 -0.42 -17.09
N GLN A 304 -1.35 -1.32 -17.18
CA GLN A 304 -1.31 -2.44 -18.12
C GLN A 304 -1.68 -2.05 -19.55
N THR A 305 -2.50 -1.03 -19.74
CA THR A 305 -2.94 -0.57 -21.08
C THR A 305 -2.03 0.47 -21.69
N ASP A 306 -1.44 1.32 -20.85
CA ASP A 306 -0.56 2.40 -21.29
C ASP A 306 0.89 1.93 -21.50
N ALA A 307 1.25 0.75 -20.97
CA ALA A 307 2.52 0.09 -21.24
C ALA A 307 2.52 -0.63 -22.59
N GLU A 308 3.66 -0.65 -23.29
CA GLU A 308 3.84 -1.53 -24.45
C GLU A 308 3.67 -3.00 -24.01
N LEU A 309 3.09 -3.86 -24.88
CA LEU A 309 2.83 -5.27 -24.56
C LEU A 309 4.03 -6.02 -23.96
N ARG A 310 5.23 -5.73 -24.43
CA ARG A 310 6.47 -6.32 -23.91
C ARG A 310 6.83 -5.85 -22.50
N ASP A 311 6.36 -4.67 -22.09
CA ASP A 311 6.70 -4.00 -20.84
C ASP A 311 5.60 -4.14 -19.78
N VAL A 312 4.44 -4.69 -20.10
CA VAL A 312 3.31 -4.89 -19.16
C VAL A 312 3.74 -5.62 -17.89
N PRO A 313 4.51 -6.72 -17.93
CA PRO A 313 4.95 -7.39 -16.71
C PRO A 313 5.85 -6.49 -15.83
N ILE A 314 6.75 -5.74 -16.46
CA ILE A 314 7.68 -4.86 -15.74
C ILE A 314 6.93 -3.65 -15.15
N ALA A 315 6.06 -3.00 -15.93
CA ALA A 315 5.26 -1.87 -15.47
C ALA A 315 4.33 -2.28 -14.31
N THR A 316 3.69 -3.46 -14.41
CA THR A 316 2.85 -4.02 -13.35
C THR A 316 3.65 -4.27 -12.05
N SER A 317 4.84 -4.86 -12.17
CA SER A 317 5.73 -5.14 -11.04
C SER A 317 6.24 -3.83 -10.42
N LEU A 318 6.60 -2.84 -11.24
CA LEU A 318 7.05 -1.53 -10.80
C LEU A 318 5.92 -0.78 -10.06
N GLY A 319 4.70 -0.80 -10.58
CA GLY A 319 3.54 -0.21 -9.91
C GLY A 319 3.31 -0.82 -8.53
N TYR A 320 3.42 -2.15 -8.40
CA TYR A 320 3.34 -2.83 -7.11
C TYR A 320 4.48 -2.44 -6.17
N LEU A 321 5.72 -2.41 -6.67
CA LEU A 321 6.89 -2.00 -5.90
C LEU A 321 6.73 -0.57 -5.35
N LEU A 322 6.33 0.38 -6.20
CA LEU A 322 6.15 1.78 -5.82
C LEU A 322 5.08 1.95 -4.72
N ARG A 323 3.99 1.17 -4.78
CA ARG A 323 2.96 1.16 -3.72
C ARG A 323 3.55 0.73 -2.38
N ILE A 324 4.25 -0.40 -2.34
CA ILE A 324 4.84 -0.94 -1.10
C ILE A 324 5.91 0.01 -0.55
N LEU A 325 6.76 0.57 -1.42
CA LEU A 325 7.75 1.56 -1.01
C LEU A 325 7.11 2.80 -0.41
N SER A 326 6.07 3.33 -1.07
CA SER A 326 5.35 4.49 -0.57
C SER A 326 4.73 4.24 0.80
N GLN A 327 4.04 3.10 0.98
CA GLN A 327 3.48 2.71 2.28
C GLN A 327 4.56 2.63 3.36
N THR A 328 5.69 2.00 3.05
CA THR A 328 6.78 1.81 4.03
C THR A 328 7.44 3.14 4.40
N LEU A 329 7.75 3.97 3.41
CA LEU A 329 8.33 5.30 3.63
C LEU A 329 7.37 6.20 4.42
N MET A 330 6.11 6.27 4.02
CA MET A 330 5.14 7.10 4.71
C MET A 330 4.79 6.59 6.11
N SER A 331 4.80 5.27 6.33
CA SER A 331 4.65 4.71 7.69
C SER A 331 5.77 5.20 8.62
N ALA A 332 7.02 5.27 8.13
CA ALA A 332 8.12 5.82 8.91
C ALA A 332 7.99 7.33 9.14
N VAL A 333 7.57 8.10 8.13
CA VAL A 333 7.29 9.55 8.27
C VAL A 333 6.19 9.78 9.31
N TYR A 334 5.10 9.04 9.25
CA TYR A 334 4.01 9.12 10.23
C TYR A 334 4.47 8.72 11.64
N GLY A 335 5.36 7.73 11.74
CA GLY A 335 5.99 7.37 13.00
C GLY A 335 6.84 8.52 13.61
N VAL A 336 7.57 9.25 12.77
CA VAL A 336 8.33 10.44 13.19
C VAL A 336 7.38 11.55 13.68
N ILE A 337 6.32 11.85 12.93
CA ILE A 337 5.31 12.85 13.32
C ILE A 337 4.72 12.49 14.69
N LEU A 338 4.28 11.24 14.85
CA LEU A 338 3.74 10.78 16.13
C LEU A 338 4.75 10.93 17.27
N ASN A 339 5.97 10.45 17.07
CA ASN A 339 7.00 10.52 18.12
C ASN A 339 7.34 11.96 18.52
N GLN A 340 7.36 12.90 17.59
CA GLN A 340 7.59 14.32 17.92
C GLN A 340 6.51 14.86 18.85
N GLU A 341 5.23 14.60 18.56
CA GLU A 341 4.11 15.01 19.41
C GLU A 341 4.15 14.34 20.79
N LEU A 342 4.47 13.03 20.83
CA LEU A 342 4.62 12.32 22.11
C LEU A 342 5.76 12.89 22.96
N PHE A 343 6.90 13.23 22.34
CA PHE A 343 8.04 13.85 23.03
C PHE A 343 7.69 15.25 23.58
N GLN A 344 7.05 16.09 22.78
CA GLN A 344 6.58 17.41 23.22
C GLN A 344 5.58 17.28 24.35
N GLY A 345 4.64 16.34 24.25
CA GLY A 345 3.65 16.08 25.29
C GLY A 345 4.28 15.66 26.62
N VAL A 346 5.34 14.85 26.60
CA VAL A 346 6.11 14.47 27.82
C VAL A 346 6.86 15.64 28.41
N GLN A 347 7.43 16.53 27.62
CA GLN A 347 8.14 17.70 28.10
C GLN A 347 7.21 18.75 28.75
N THR A 348 5.99 18.88 28.24
CA THR A 348 5.02 19.88 28.70
C THR A 348 4.19 19.42 29.90
N HIS A 349 4.08 18.10 30.15
CA HIS A 349 3.21 17.54 31.19
C HIS A 349 4.01 16.69 32.20
N HIS A 350 4.28 17.25 33.41
CA HIS A 350 4.95 16.50 34.44
C HIS A 350 4.18 15.25 34.89
N GLY A 351 4.88 14.12 35.02
CA GLY A 351 4.32 12.85 35.48
C GLY A 351 3.87 11.93 34.34
N ILE A 352 3.89 12.35 33.05
CA ILE A 352 3.64 11.52 31.88
C ILE A 352 4.99 11.10 31.27
N THR A 353 5.13 9.82 30.95
CA THR A 353 6.32 9.26 30.31
C THR A 353 5.97 8.68 28.94
N LEU A 354 6.93 8.63 28.03
CA LEU A 354 6.78 7.97 26.71
C LEU A 354 6.28 6.52 26.84
N ARG A 355 6.78 5.81 27.88
CA ARG A 355 6.32 4.44 28.15
C ARG A 355 4.82 4.37 28.47
N MET A 356 4.28 5.36 29.16
CA MET A 356 2.84 5.44 29.47
C MET A 356 2.02 5.73 28.21
N LEU A 357 2.47 6.66 27.36
CA LEU A 357 1.80 6.99 26.10
C LEU A 357 1.80 5.80 25.15
N ASN A 358 2.91 5.06 25.06
CA ASN A 358 2.98 3.83 24.26
C ASN A 358 2.05 2.73 24.79
N LYS A 359 1.91 2.60 26.11
CA LYS A 359 0.94 1.66 26.71
C LYS A 359 -0.50 2.04 26.43
N LEU A 360 -0.81 3.34 26.29
CA LEU A 360 -2.16 3.82 26.00
C LEU A 360 -2.62 3.42 24.59
N SER A 361 -1.71 3.26 23.64
CA SER A 361 -2.02 2.85 22.27
C SER A 361 -2.54 1.40 22.16
N ASN A 362 -2.46 0.61 23.23
CA ASN A 362 -2.97 -0.76 23.28
C ASN A 362 -3.96 -0.89 24.45
N ALA A 363 -5.20 -1.27 24.14
CA ALA A 363 -6.29 -1.37 25.11
C ALA A 363 -5.97 -2.28 26.32
N GLN A 364 -5.23 -3.38 26.13
CA GLN A 364 -4.87 -4.31 27.20
C GLN A 364 -3.90 -3.69 28.22
N THR A 365 -2.98 -2.84 27.75
CA THR A 365 -2.00 -2.20 28.63
C THR A 365 -2.48 -0.87 29.20
N ALA A 366 -3.49 -0.25 28.56
CA ALA A 366 -4.08 1.00 28.99
C ALA A 366 -4.74 0.90 30.39
N SER A 367 -5.29 -0.25 30.75
CA SER A 367 -5.93 -0.51 32.04
C SER A 367 -4.97 -0.40 33.25
N SER A 368 -3.66 -0.46 33.01
CA SER A 368 -2.62 -0.32 34.06
C SER A 368 -2.21 1.13 34.30
N LEU A 369 -2.80 2.12 33.62
CA LEU A 369 -2.44 3.53 33.68
C LEU A 369 -3.28 4.29 34.71
N PRO A 370 -2.72 5.34 35.34
CA PRO A 370 -3.43 6.16 36.33
C PRO A 370 -4.61 6.92 35.68
N ASP A 371 -5.83 6.75 36.21
CA ASP A 371 -7.05 7.36 35.68
C ASP A 371 -6.97 8.89 35.58
N LYS A 372 -6.30 9.54 36.53
CA LYS A 372 -6.15 11.00 36.57
C LYS A 372 -5.36 11.57 35.38
N LEU A 373 -4.46 10.80 34.79
CA LEU A 373 -3.62 11.23 33.66
C LEU A 373 -4.20 10.83 32.31
N LEU A 374 -5.15 9.91 32.27
CA LEU A 374 -5.76 9.41 31.02
C LEU A 374 -6.29 10.51 30.08
N PRO A 375 -7.03 11.53 30.54
CA PRO A 375 -7.54 12.58 29.65
C PRO A 375 -6.39 13.33 28.95
N THR A 376 -5.36 13.72 29.71
CA THR A 376 -4.20 14.43 29.17
C THR A 376 -3.39 13.56 28.20
N MET A 377 -3.16 12.29 28.55
CA MET A 377 -2.47 11.35 27.67
C MET A 377 -3.23 11.11 26.36
N ARG A 378 -4.57 11.00 26.41
CA ARG A 378 -5.43 10.88 25.22
C ARG A 378 -5.36 12.13 24.34
N THR A 379 -5.26 13.32 24.93
CA THR A 379 -5.11 14.56 24.17
C THR A 379 -3.75 14.62 23.45
N ILE A 380 -2.66 14.23 24.12
CA ILE A 380 -1.33 14.15 23.49
C ILE A 380 -1.36 13.17 22.31
N LEU A 381 -1.91 11.98 22.52
CA LEU A 381 -2.02 10.96 21.47
C LEU A 381 -2.92 11.42 20.31
N TYR A 382 -4.01 12.11 20.62
CA TYR A 382 -4.90 12.71 19.63
C TYR A 382 -4.18 13.73 18.75
N ASN A 383 -3.38 14.61 19.32
CA ASN A 383 -2.63 15.59 18.54
C ASN A 383 -1.69 14.89 17.55
N GLY A 384 -0.96 13.85 17.97
CA GLY A 384 -0.11 13.07 17.07
C GLY A 384 -0.87 12.41 15.92
N TYR A 385 -2.02 11.80 16.20
CA TYR A 385 -2.84 11.19 15.14
C TYR A 385 -3.48 12.24 14.25
N ARG A 386 -3.91 13.38 14.76
CA ARG A 386 -4.43 14.50 13.98
C ARG A 386 -3.38 14.99 12.98
N ASP A 387 -2.13 15.15 13.38
CA ASP A 387 -1.06 15.64 12.53
C ASP A 387 -0.68 14.61 11.43
N ILE A 388 -0.78 13.32 11.74
CA ILE A 388 -0.68 12.26 10.73
C ILE A 388 -1.82 12.38 9.70
N ILE A 389 -3.06 12.57 10.15
CA ILE A 389 -4.21 12.73 9.24
C ILE A 389 -4.04 13.98 8.38
N ILE A 390 -3.54 15.09 8.94
CA ILE A 390 -3.26 16.32 8.17
C ILE A 390 -2.23 16.03 7.07
N ALA A 391 -1.16 15.32 7.38
CA ALA A 391 -0.15 14.94 6.38
C ALA A 391 -0.75 14.03 5.28
N ALA A 392 -1.62 13.09 5.65
CA ALA A 392 -2.33 12.24 4.69
C ALA A 392 -3.30 13.04 3.81
N VAL A 393 -4.02 14.02 4.39
CA VAL A 393 -4.90 14.94 3.64
C VAL A 393 -4.10 15.76 2.63
N ILE A 394 -2.93 16.26 3.00
CA ILE A 394 -2.06 17.01 2.07
C ILE A 394 -1.72 16.15 0.85
N LEU A 395 -1.37 14.88 1.05
CA LEU A 395 -1.09 13.96 -0.05
C LEU A 395 -2.32 13.77 -0.96
N ILE A 396 -3.49 13.56 -0.39
CA ILE A 396 -4.72 13.38 -1.18
C ILE A 396 -5.11 14.66 -1.92
N VAL A 397 -4.92 15.84 -1.33
CA VAL A 397 -5.14 17.12 -2.00
C VAL A 397 -4.19 17.28 -3.19
N ILE A 398 -2.91 16.91 -3.04
CA ILE A 398 -1.95 16.92 -4.15
C ILE A 398 -2.42 15.96 -5.26
N ALA A 399 -2.87 14.74 -4.92
CA ALA A 399 -3.41 13.80 -5.89
C ALA A 399 -4.64 14.37 -6.61
N LEU A 400 -5.59 14.98 -5.88
CA LEU A 400 -6.79 15.60 -6.44
C LEU A 400 -6.43 16.74 -7.42
N ILE A 401 -5.54 17.63 -7.03
CA ILE A 401 -5.09 18.73 -7.91
C ILE A 401 -4.48 18.16 -9.19
N LEU A 402 -3.57 17.18 -9.04
CA LEU A 402 -2.91 16.55 -10.19
C LEU A 402 -3.93 15.93 -11.15
N VAL A 403 -4.88 15.14 -10.64
CA VAL A 403 -5.84 14.41 -11.48
C VAL A 403 -6.87 15.37 -12.13
N VAL A 404 -7.34 16.38 -11.41
CA VAL A 404 -8.28 17.39 -11.94
C VAL A 404 -7.63 18.19 -13.05
N VAL A 405 -6.38 18.66 -12.85
CA VAL A 405 -5.63 19.40 -13.88
C VAL A 405 -5.42 18.55 -15.13
N LEU A 406 -5.03 17.28 -14.96
CA LEU A 406 -4.83 16.36 -16.08
C LEU A 406 -6.15 16.03 -16.80
N GLY A 407 -7.22 15.81 -16.05
CA GLY A 407 -8.55 15.57 -16.59
C GLY A 407 -9.05 16.73 -17.41
N TRP A 408 -8.82 17.96 -16.94
CA TRP A 408 -9.17 19.17 -17.67
C TRP A 408 -8.35 19.36 -18.94
N GLN A 409 -7.03 19.16 -18.88
CA GLN A 409 -6.15 19.23 -20.07
C GLN A 409 -6.58 18.22 -21.14
N ASN A 410 -6.88 16.99 -20.74
CA ASN A 410 -7.33 15.96 -21.67
C ASN A 410 -8.67 16.30 -22.31
N HIS A 411 -9.60 16.87 -21.54
CA HIS A 411 -10.90 17.30 -22.06
C HIS A 411 -10.80 18.48 -23.06
N CYS A 412 -9.95 19.46 -22.77
CA CYS A 412 -9.68 20.55 -23.70
C CYS A 412 -9.05 20.06 -25.01
N HIS A 413 -8.06 19.16 -24.92
CA HIS A 413 -7.40 18.61 -26.11
C HIS A 413 -8.36 17.77 -26.98
N GLN A 414 -9.24 16.99 -26.37
CA GLN A 414 -10.27 16.24 -27.13
C GLN A 414 -11.26 17.19 -27.83
N ARG A 415 -11.67 18.29 -27.19
CA ARG A 415 -12.52 19.29 -27.83
C ARG A 415 -11.85 19.97 -29.02
N GLU A 416 -10.57 20.29 -28.92
CA GLU A 416 -9.80 20.86 -30.03
C GLU A 416 -9.72 19.88 -31.22
N LEU A 417 -9.48 18.60 -30.98
CA LEU A 417 -9.43 17.57 -32.00
C LEU A 417 -10.78 17.38 -32.68
N MET A 418 -11.90 17.41 -31.93
CA MET A 418 -13.25 17.35 -32.52
C MET A 418 -13.57 18.58 -33.34
N ALA A 419 -13.17 19.78 -32.90
CA ALA A 419 -13.35 21.02 -33.64
C ALA A 419 -12.55 21.02 -34.96
N LEU A 420 -11.33 20.49 -34.95
CA LEU A 420 -10.48 20.35 -36.15
C LEU A 420 -11.00 19.27 -37.11
N GLY A 421 -11.59 18.17 -36.58
CA GLY A 421 -12.25 17.13 -37.38
C GLY A 421 -13.47 17.68 -38.13
N ASN A 422 -14.35 18.37 -37.40
CA ASN A 422 -15.54 19.01 -38.01
C ASN A 422 -15.21 20.07 -39.07
N LEU A 423 -14.06 20.76 -38.94
CA LEU A 423 -13.58 21.70 -39.95
C LEU A 423 -13.04 21.06 -41.23
N LYS A 424 -12.62 19.78 -41.16
CA LYS A 424 -12.21 19.00 -42.34
C LYS A 424 -13.41 18.46 -43.10
N ASP A 425 -14.46 18.02 -42.40
CA ASP A 425 -15.69 17.50 -43.02
C ASP A 425 -16.57 18.59 -43.66
N THR A 426 -16.40 19.85 -43.24
CA THR A 426 -17.09 21.02 -43.87
C THR A 426 -16.36 21.58 -45.07
N LYS A 427 -15.14 21.09 -45.38
CA LYS A 427 -14.34 21.53 -46.56
C LYS A 427 -14.22 20.47 -47.67
N SER A 428 -14.81 19.30 -47.45
CA SER A 428 -15.01 18.28 -48.48
C SER A 428 -16.42 18.32 -49.04
#